data_1afbb4535fb21fffc32c2870a6b3f27c
#
_entry.id   1afbb4535fb21fffc32c2870a6b3f27c
#
_cell.length_a   1.000
_cell.length_b   1.000
_cell.length_c   1.000
_cell.angle_alpha   90.00
_cell.angle_beta   90.00
_cell.angle_gamma   90.00
#
_symmetry.space_group_name_H-M   'P 1'
#
loop_
_entity.id
_entity.type
_entity.pdbx_description
1 polymer ?
#
loop_
_entity_poly.entity_id
_entity_poly.type
_entity_poly.pdbx_seq_one_letter_code
_entity_poly.pdbx_strand_id
1 'polypeptide(L)' 'MSVAKVTEIIASSPKSFDDAVSGGVARADKTIKNIKSVWVKDQSATVDGGKIKEYRVTLKVSFVLND' A
#
# COMPACT_ATOMS: atom_id res chain seq x y z
N MET A 1 -18.47 -20.10 1.65
CA MET A 1 -17.18 -19.83 2.30
C MET A 1 -16.32 -18.98 1.39
N SER A 2 -15.62 -18.04 1.94
CA SER A 2 -14.66 -17.29 1.16
C SER A 2 -13.26 -17.46 1.76
N VAL A 3 -12.26 -17.39 0.90
CA VAL A 3 -10.86 -17.47 1.31
C VAL A 3 -10.16 -16.22 0.82
N ALA A 4 -9.49 -15.55 1.73
CA ALA A 4 -8.72 -14.36 1.40
C ALA A 4 -7.23 -14.63 1.55
N LYS A 5 -6.46 -13.90 0.78
CA LYS A 5 -5.01 -13.93 0.86
C LYS A 5 -4.51 -12.52 1.12
N VAL A 6 -3.38 -12.42 1.80
CA VAL A 6 -2.75 -11.13 2.11
C VAL A 6 -1.37 -11.10 1.48
N THR A 7 -1.05 -9.97 0.86
CA THR A 7 0.30 -9.71 0.38
C THR A 7 0.75 -8.35 0.91
N GLU A 8 2.06 -8.18 1.07
CA GLU A 8 2.62 -6.91 1.50
C GLU A 8 3.26 -6.19 0.33
N ILE A 9 3.05 -4.88 0.28
CA ILE A 9 3.70 -4.01 -0.69
C ILE A 9 4.23 -2.78 0.02
N ILE A 10 5.20 -2.13 -0.59
CA ILE A 10 5.74 -0.86 -0.11
C ILE A 10 5.47 0.17 -1.19
N ALA A 11 4.88 1.30 -0.78
CA ALA A 11 4.59 2.40 -1.69
C ALA A 11 5.18 3.69 -1.14
N SER A 12 5.58 4.58 -2.02
CA SER A 12 6.15 5.87 -1.65
C SER A 12 5.50 6.98 -2.44
N SER A 13 5.44 8.17 -1.85
CA SER A 13 4.93 9.36 -2.49
C SER A 13 5.69 10.58 -1.99
N PRO A 14 5.99 11.54 -2.85
CA PRO A 14 6.56 12.81 -2.40
C PRO A 14 5.52 13.74 -1.79
N LYS A 15 4.23 13.40 -1.86
CA LYS A 15 3.13 14.28 -1.45
C LYS A 15 2.65 14.03 -0.03
N SER A 16 2.32 12.79 0.30
CA SER A 16 1.72 12.47 1.61
C SER A 16 1.65 10.96 1.82
N PHE A 17 1.38 10.57 3.07
CA PHE A 17 1.11 9.18 3.38
C PHE A 17 -0.18 8.71 2.69
N ASP A 18 -1.22 9.54 2.70
CA ASP A 18 -2.47 9.19 2.04
C ASP A 18 -2.28 8.95 0.55
N ASP A 19 -1.48 9.78 -0.10
CA ASP A 19 -1.18 9.60 -1.53
C ASP A 19 -0.40 8.31 -1.76
N ALA A 20 0.52 7.97 -0.87
CA ALA A 20 1.27 6.72 -0.96
C ALA A 20 0.33 5.50 -0.86
N VAL A 21 -0.63 5.55 0.07
CA VAL A 21 -1.62 4.47 0.22
C VAL A 21 -2.47 4.34 -1.03
N SER A 22 -3.06 5.44 -1.48
CA SER A 22 -3.93 5.43 -2.68
C SER A 22 -3.19 4.95 -3.91
N GLY A 23 -1.97 5.45 -4.11
CA GLY A 23 -1.15 5.06 -5.25
C GLY A 23 -0.73 3.60 -5.20
N GLY A 24 -0.41 3.11 -4.00
CA GLY A 24 -0.06 1.71 -3.81
C GLY A 24 -1.21 0.77 -4.14
N VAL A 25 -2.41 1.10 -3.67
CA VAL A 25 -3.61 0.32 -3.96
C VAL A 25 -3.92 0.35 -5.45
N ALA A 26 -3.89 1.51 -6.07
CA ALA A 26 -4.17 1.65 -7.50
C ALA A 26 -3.20 0.81 -8.35
N ARG A 27 -1.91 0.82 -7.97
CA ARG A 27 -0.92 0.02 -8.70
C ARG A 27 -1.13 -1.48 -8.48
N ALA A 28 -1.41 -1.88 -7.24
CA ALA A 28 -1.67 -3.28 -6.92
C ALA A 28 -2.90 -3.81 -7.66
N ASP A 29 -3.92 -2.98 -7.83
CA ASP A 29 -5.16 -3.36 -8.52
C ASP A 29 -4.92 -3.75 -9.98
N LYS A 30 -3.84 -3.30 -10.58
CA LYS A 30 -3.51 -3.65 -11.97
C LYS A 30 -3.14 -5.12 -12.13
N THR A 31 -2.62 -5.75 -11.10
CA THR A 31 -2.12 -7.12 -11.16
C THR A 31 -2.81 -8.08 -10.19
N ILE A 32 -3.48 -7.55 -9.18
CA ILE A 32 -4.17 -8.36 -8.16
C ILE A 32 -5.66 -8.11 -8.30
N LYS A 33 -6.42 -9.19 -8.51
CA LYS A 33 -7.88 -9.10 -8.63
C LYS A 33 -8.54 -9.25 -7.27
N ASN A 34 -9.70 -8.62 -7.13
CA ASN A 34 -10.57 -8.77 -5.96
C ASN A 34 -9.97 -8.24 -4.67
N ILE A 35 -9.25 -7.13 -4.74
CA ILE A 35 -8.76 -6.45 -3.55
C ILE A 35 -9.96 -5.96 -2.75
N LYS A 36 -10.02 -6.30 -1.47
CA LYS A 36 -11.15 -5.96 -0.60
C LYS A 36 -10.77 -4.99 0.50
N SER A 37 -9.55 -5.05 0.99
CA SER A 37 -9.13 -4.16 2.06
C SER A 37 -7.63 -3.97 2.01
N VAL A 38 -7.20 -2.91 2.63
CA VAL A 38 -5.79 -2.60 2.82
C VAL A 38 -5.64 -2.02 4.22
N TRP A 39 -4.55 -2.37 4.88
CA TRP A 39 -4.21 -1.67 6.11
C TRP A 39 -2.74 -1.33 6.12
N VAL A 40 -2.44 -0.26 6.83
CA VAL A 40 -1.08 0.25 6.94
C VAL A 40 -0.39 -0.49 8.07
N LYS A 41 0.61 -1.29 7.73
CA LYS A 41 1.42 -1.99 8.72
C LYS A 41 2.34 -1.01 9.46
N ASP A 42 2.97 -0.15 8.70
CA ASP A 42 3.79 0.93 9.25
C ASP A 42 3.96 2.03 8.21
N GLN A 43 4.46 3.15 8.66
CA GLN A 43 4.76 4.27 7.81
C GLN A 43 6.02 4.97 8.29
N SER A 44 6.78 5.47 7.34
CA SER A 44 8.03 6.16 7.60
C SER A 44 8.25 7.22 6.54
N ALA A 45 9.23 8.05 6.75
CA ALA A 45 9.58 9.07 5.76
C ALA A 45 11.09 9.12 5.60
N THR A 46 11.54 9.37 4.39
CA THR A 46 12.95 9.64 4.13
C THR A 46 13.20 11.13 4.30
N VAL A 47 14.37 11.46 4.79
CA VAL A 47 14.72 12.85 5.12
C VAL A 47 16.01 13.22 4.40
N ASP A 48 16.04 14.42 3.85
CA ASP A 48 17.22 14.96 3.22
C ASP A 48 17.33 16.44 3.58
N GLY A 49 18.44 16.83 4.21
CA GLY A 49 18.67 18.20 4.61
C GLY A 49 17.63 18.75 5.58
N GLY A 50 17.12 17.89 6.49
CA GLY A 50 16.11 18.28 7.48
C GLY A 50 14.70 18.38 6.94
N LYS A 51 14.49 17.97 5.69
CA LYS A 51 13.16 17.99 5.07
C LYS A 51 12.75 16.60 4.65
N ILE A 52 11.45 16.33 4.73
CA ILE A 52 10.90 15.05 4.26
C ILE A 52 10.99 15.02 2.74
N LYS A 53 11.62 13.97 2.23
CA LYS A 53 11.76 13.75 0.80
C LYS A 53 10.65 12.88 0.25
N GLU A 54 10.38 11.77 0.93
CA GLU A 54 9.33 10.82 0.54
C GLU A 54 8.59 10.31 1.75
N TYR A 55 7.30 10.08 1.56
CA TYR A 55 6.43 9.41 2.52
C TYR A 55 6.31 7.96 2.07
N ARG A 56 6.63 7.03 2.97
CA ARG A 56 6.66 5.61 2.64
C ARG A 56 5.72 4.83 3.54
N VAL A 57 4.96 3.92 2.94
CA VAL A 57 4.03 3.06 3.67
C VAL A 57 4.28 1.60 3.32
N THR A 58 4.18 0.74 4.34
CA THR A 58 4.12 -0.71 4.13
C THR A 58 2.66 -1.10 4.29
N LEU A 59 2.09 -1.67 3.24
CA LEU A 59 0.68 -2.01 3.20
C LEU A 59 0.48 -3.51 3.17
N LYS A 60 -0.51 -3.97 3.92
CA LYS A 60 -1.03 -5.32 3.78
C LYS A 60 -2.30 -5.24 2.96
N VAL A 61 -2.30 -5.89 1.82
CA VAL A 61 -3.43 -5.88 0.89
C VAL A 61 -4.12 -7.24 0.96
N SER A 62 -5.42 -7.23 1.24
CA SER A 62 -6.19 -8.47 1.25
C SER A 62 -7.03 -8.57 -0.01
N PHE A 63 -7.10 -9.77 -0.54
CA PHE A 63 -7.91 -10.03 -1.72
C PHE A 63 -8.52 -11.42 -1.62
N VAL A 64 -9.68 -11.58 -2.25
CA VAL A 64 -10.44 -12.82 -2.19
C VAL A 64 -10.02 -13.70 -3.35
N LEU A 65 -9.76 -14.97 -3.03
CA LEU A 65 -9.45 -15.97 -4.04
C LEU A 65 -10.77 -16.45 -4.67
N ASN A 66 -10.79 -16.45 -5.99
CA ASN A 66 -11.91 -17.01 -6.74
C ASN A 66 -11.54 -18.39 -7.23
N ASP A 67 -12.46 -19.30 -7.07
CA ASP A 67 -12.31 -20.66 -7.57
C ASP A 67 -12.74 -20.76 -9.02
#